data_051620af73e2907229bf772fea00ce41
#
_entry.id   051620af73e2907229bf772fea00ce41
#
_cell.length_a   1.000
_cell.length_b   1.000
_cell.length_c   1.000
_cell.angle_alpha   90.00
_cell.angle_beta   90.00
_cell.angle_gamma   90.00
#
_symmetry.space_group_name_H-M   'P 1'
#
loop_
_entity.id
_entity.type
_entity.pdbx_description
1 polymer ?
#
loop_
_entity_poly.entity_id
_entity_poly.type
_entity_poly.pdbx_seq_one_letter_code
_entity_poly.pdbx_strand_id
1 'polypeptide(L)'
;DAGTNNFNLTTLMWDVHPDRDEEWYKKETKNMSKRQIAQELQCNFNTSGETVIDPECMEWLLTQVREPKYRTGFDRNFWIWEEHDPTCNYLMVVDVARGDAADYSTFHIFKLETLEIVGEYQGKPTPDMYANMLNQVGREYGGCMLVVENNNIGYTVLDKLIDYAYPNLYYSIKSTHEYIEQHQAEVRNSAVPGFTTSMKTRPLIVAKLEEFIRNKLIKIYSSRTINEMKTFIWKNGKPQAMKSYHDDLVMALAIGCWVRDTALQV
;
A
#
# COMPACT_ATOMS: atom_id res chain seq x y z
N ASP A 1 4.97 -10.91 17.84
CA ASP A 1 6.15 -11.59 17.25
C ASP A 1 6.58 -12.83 18.05
N ALA A 2 5.64 -13.68 18.35
CA ALA A 2 5.95 -15.01 18.89
C ALA A 2 6.59 -15.83 17.75
N GLY A 3 7.92 -15.98 17.79
CA GLY A 3 8.61 -16.93 16.91
C GLY A 3 9.95 -16.52 16.34
N THR A 4 10.42 -15.28 16.55
CA THR A 4 11.69 -14.80 15.99
C THR A 4 12.84 -14.65 17.00
N ASN A 5 12.56 -14.77 18.29
CA ASN A 5 13.58 -14.76 19.35
C ASN A 5 13.10 -15.50 20.61
N ASN A 6 14.00 -15.72 21.56
CA ASN A 6 13.71 -16.38 22.84
C ASN A 6 13.10 -15.45 23.90
N PHE A 7 12.57 -14.31 23.52
CA PHE A 7 11.93 -13.36 24.44
C PHE A 7 10.41 -13.55 24.43
N ASN A 8 9.82 -13.65 25.62
CA ASN A 8 8.36 -13.62 25.79
C ASN A 8 7.91 -12.16 25.92
N LEU A 9 6.99 -11.74 25.07
CA LEU A 9 6.37 -10.44 25.19
C LEU A 9 5.34 -10.48 26.33
N THR A 10 5.53 -9.66 27.35
CA THR A 10 4.55 -9.41 28.41
C THR A 10 4.08 -7.97 28.33
N THR A 11 2.78 -7.76 28.09
CA THR A 11 2.19 -6.42 28.07
C THR A 11 1.52 -6.16 29.43
N LEU A 12 1.96 -5.14 30.14
CA LEU A 12 1.40 -4.71 31.42
C LEU A 12 0.75 -3.33 31.23
N MET A 13 -0.57 -3.32 31.10
CA MET A 13 -1.34 -2.08 31.02
C MET A 13 -1.42 -1.40 32.40
N TRP A 14 -1.79 -0.13 32.42
CA TRP A 14 -1.84 0.67 33.66
C TRP A 14 -2.76 0.08 34.74
N ASP A 15 -3.85 -0.58 34.35
CA ASP A 15 -4.87 -1.19 35.21
C ASP A 15 -4.45 -2.52 35.87
N VAL A 16 -3.31 -3.07 35.46
CA VAL A 16 -2.74 -4.28 36.10
C VAL A 16 -2.09 -3.95 37.45
N HIS A 17 -1.75 -2.67 37.71
CA HIS A 17 -1.12 -2.26 38.92
C HIS A 17 -2.17 -2.06 40.03
N PRO A 18 -2.04 -2.70 41.23
CA PRO A 18 -3.06 -2.70 42.26
C PRO A 18 -3.39 -1.30 42.84
N ASP A 19 -2.47 -0.34 42.75
CA ASP A 19 -2.66 1.03 43.28
C ASP A 19 -3.12 2.03 42.19
N ARG A 20 -3.49 1.54 40.99
CA ARG A 20 -3.93 2.38 39.88
C ARG A 20 -5.38 2.08 39.56
N ASP A 21 -6.26 2.96 40.01
CA ASP A 21 -7.70 2.92 39.73
C ASP A 21 -8.11 3.98 38.66
N GLU A 22 -9.38 4.08 38.40
CA GLU A 22 -9.91 5.08 37.47
C GLU A 22 -9.71 6.53 37.94
N GLU A 23 -9.63 6.78 39.25
CA GLU A 23 -9.36 8.12 39.78
C GLU A 23 -7.92 8.51 39.52
N TRP A 24 -6.99 7.56 39.74
CA TRP A 24 -5.58 7.72 39.41
C TRP A 24 -5.46 7.98 37.89
N TYR A 25 -6.13 7.20 37.03
CA TYR A 25 -6.09 7.37 35.59
C TYR A 25 -6.59 8.75 35.15
N LYS A 26 -7.72 9.22 35.64
CA LYS A 26 -8.28 10.56 35.34
C LYS A 26 -7.33 11.68 35.81
N LYS A 27 -6.67 11.53 36.95
CA LYS A 27 -5.73 12.50 37.48
C LYS A 27 -4.47 12.56 36.63
N GLU A 28 -3.89 11.40 36.30
CA GLU A 28 -2.66 11.30 35.52
C GLU A 28 -2.85 11.79 34.09
N THR A 29 -3.96 11.42 33.46
CA THR A 29 -4.25 11.78 32.06
C THR A 29 -4.67 13.23 31.86
N LYS A 30 -4.97 13.98 32.92
CA LYS A 30 -5.50 15.36 32.85
C LYS A 30 -4.66 16.32 31.99
N ASN A 31 -3.33 16.15 32.03
CA ASN A 31 -2.38 16.99 31.29
C ASN A 31 -1.61 16.22 30.19
N MET A 32 -1.99 14.97 29.94
CA MET A 32 -1.38 14.15 28.88
C MET A 32 -2.15 14.30 27.56
N SER A 33 -1.42 14.35 26.47
CA SER A 33 -2.03 14.22 25.14
C SER A 33 -2.57 12.80 24.97
N LYS A 34 -3.58 12.63 24.09
CA LYS A 34 -4.10 11.29 23.74
C LYS A 34 -2.98 10.31 23.35
N ARG A 35 -1.96 10.82 22.69
CA ARG A 35 -0.77 10.07 22.29
C ARG A 35 0.03 9.56 23.50
N GLN A 36 0.34 10.42 24.47
CA GLN A 36 1.05 10.03 25.68
C GLN A 36 0.27 8.97 26.46
N ILE A 37 -1.04 9.14 26.58
CA ILE A 37 -1.93 8.17 27.23
C ILE A 37 -1.82 6.80 26.54
N ALA A 38 -1.90 6.76 25.23
CA ALA A 38 -1.81 5.53 24.48
C ALA A 38 -0.44 4.84 24.60
N GLN A 39 0.66 5.61 24.58
CA GLN A 39 2.02 5.07 24.69
C GLN A 39 2.35 4.60 26.10
N GLU A 40 2.11 5.46 27.10
CA GLU A 40 2.63 5.25 28.46
C GLU A 40 1.69 4.42 29.33
N LEU A 41 0.38 4.49 29.09
CA LEU A 41 -0.61 3.81 29.91
C LEU A 41 -1.25 2.61 29.23
N GLN A 42 -1.51 2.70 27.93
CA GLN A 42 -2.19 1.64 27.17
C GLN A 42 -1.22 0.72 26.43
N CYS A 43 0.09 0.87 26.62
CA CYS A 43 1.13 0.11 25.91
C CYS A 43 0.95 0.08 24.38
N ASN A 44 0.28 1.09 23.84
CA ASN A 44 0.03 1.21 22.42
C ASN A 44 1.15 2.02 21.77
N PHE A 45 2.25 1.35 21.43
CA PHE A 45 3.42 1.96 20.80
C PHE A 45 3.19 2.35 19.34
N ASN A 46 2.06 1.94 18.73
CA ASN A 46 1.66 2.36 17.39
C ASN A 46 1.22 3.84 17.34
N THR A 47 1.01 4.48 18.48
CA THR A 47 0.68 5.91 18.60
C THR A 47 1.91 6.80 18.77
N SER A 48 3.10 6.30 18.52
CA SER A 48 4.30 7.13 18.45
C SER A 48 4.17 8.07 17.26
N GLY A 49 3.49 9.17 17.38
CA GLY A 49 3.10 10.32 16.57
C GLY A 49 3.80 10.60 15.25
N GLU A 50 4.37 9.60 14.67
CA GLU A 50 5.02 9.59 13.38
C GLU A 50 4.33 8.63 12.41
N THR A 51 3.29 7.88 12.84
CA THR A 51 2.53 7.03 11.89
C THR A 51 1.84 7.89 10.85
N VAL A 52 1.96 7.48 9.59
CA VAL A 52 1.33 8.19 8.45
C VAL A 52 -0.18 8.12 8.57
N ILE A 53 -0.71 6.98 8.98
CA ILE A 53 -2.14 6.78 9.16
C ILE A 53 -2.50 7.04 10.62
N ASP A 54 -3.48 7.91 10.81
CA ASP A 54 -4.03 8.27 12.12
C ASP A 54 -4.60 7.04 12.85
N PRO A 55 -4.46 6.94 14.19
CA PRO A 55 -4.97 5.81 14.97
C PRO A 55 -6.47 5.54 14.78
N GLU A 56 -7.31 6.58 14.70
CA GLU A 56 -8.75 6.43 14.49
C GLU A 56 -9.04 5.84 13.11
N CYS A 57 -8.33 6.29 12.09
CA CYS A 57 -8.39 5.72 10.75
C CYS A 57 -7.89 4.27 10.72
N MET A 58 -6.87 3.95 11.50
CA MET A 58 -6.35 2.58 11.62
C MET A 58 -7.37 1.64 12.27
N GLU A 59 -8.07 2.09 13.32
CA GLU A 59 -9.15 1.33 13.94
C GLU A 59 -10.28 1.05 12.94
N TRP A 60 -10.66 2.05 12.16
CA TRP A 60 -11.65 1.89 11.10
C TRP A 60 -11.20 0.88 10.02
N LEU A 61 -9.94 0.93 9.57
CA LEU A 61 -9.38 -0.04 8.62
C LEU A 61 -9.43 -1.47 9.16
N LEU A 62 -9.12 -1.65 10.44
CA LEU A 62 -9.17 -2.96 11.08
C LEU A 62 -10.58 -3.58 11.06
N THR A 63 -11.63 -2.77 11.07
CA THR A 63 -13.03 -3.28 10.94
C THR A 63 -13.34 -3.82 9.55
N GLN A 64 -12.54 -3.50 8.54
CA GLN A 64 -12.74 -3.96 7.17
C GLN A 64 -12.02 -5.26 6.84
N VAL A 65 -11.07 -5.68 7.70
CA VAL A 65 -10.28 -6.90 7.47
C VAL A 65 -11.21 -8.11 7.34
N ARG A 66 -11.03 -8.85 6.27
CA ARG A 66 -11.72 -10.12 6.05
C ARG A 66 -10.83 -11.11 5.30
N GLU A 67 -11.09 -12.38 5.50
CA GLU A 67 -10.38 -13.43 4.75
C GLU A 67 -10.69 -13.33 3.26
N PRO A 68 -9.69 -13.59 2.40
CA PRO A 68 -9.91 -13.64 0.95
C PRO A 68 -10.83 -14.80 0.60
N LYS A 69 -11.61 -14.64 -0.46
CA LYS A 69 -12.50 -15.69 -1.00
C LYS A 69 -11.68 -16.94 -1.35
N TYR A 70 -10.49 -16.73 -1.92
CA TYR A 70 -9.51 -17.79 -2.13
C TYR A 70 -8.08 -17.19 -2.31
N ARG A 71 -7.11 -18.08 -2.24
CA ARG A 71 -5.69 -17.77 -2.40
C ARG A 71 -5.12 -18.63 -3.51
N THR A 72 -4.44 -18.01 -4.46
CA THR A 72 -3.86 -18.66 -5.63
C THR A 72 -2.43 -18.19 -5.87
N GLY A 73 -1.84 -18.57 -7.02
CA GLY A 73 -0.46 -18.27 -7.36
C GLY A 73 0.55 -19.12 -6.59
N PHE A 74 1.82 -18.87 -6.84
CA PHE A 74 2.91 -19.55 -6.15
C PHE A 74 2.87 -19.26 -4.65
N ASP A 75 3.00 -20.28 -3.83
CA ASP A 75 2.86 -20.20 -2.36
C ASP A 75 1.54 -19.62 -1.85
N ARG A 76 0.50 -19.61 -2.68
CA ARG A 76 -0.81 -19.02 -2.35
C ARG A 76 -0.72 -17.54 -1.92
N ASN A 77 0.20 -16.81 -2.53
CA ASN A 77 0.52 -15.42 -2.18
C ASN A 77 -0.38 -14.39 -2.86
N PHE A 78 -1.17 -14.79 -3.86
CA PHE A 78 -2.20 -13.95 -4.47
C PHE A 78 -3.53 -14.19 -3.77
N TRP A 79 -4.00 -13.18 -3.06
CA TRP A 79 -5.24 -13.16 -2.31
C TRP A 79 -6.32 -12.45 -3.11
N ILE A 80 -7.49 -13.09 -3.28
CA ILE A 80 -8.60 -12.58 -4.10
C ILE A 80 -9.84 -12.52 -3.24
N TRP A 81 -10.43 -11.33 -3.13
CA TRP A 81 -11.70 -11.07 -2.46
C TRP A 81 -12.87 -11.04 -3.42
N GLU A 82 -12.65 -10.58 -4.65
CA GLU A 82 -13.66 -10.52 -5.71
C GLU A 82 -13.03 -10.87 -7.07
N GLU A 83 -13.71 -11.68 -7.84
CA GLU A 83 -13.32 -12.04 -9.20
C GLU A 83 -13.64 -10.90 -10.18
N HIS A 84 -13.08 -10.95 -11.36
CA HIS A 84 -13.37 -10.01 -12.42
C HIS A 84 -14.88 -9.97 -12.74
N ASP A 85 -15.45 -8.78 -12.72
CA ASP A 85 -16.78 -8.46 -13.23
C ASP A 85 -16.64 -7.67 -14.55
N PRO A 86 -17.12 -8.20 -15.70
CA PRO A 86 -16.95 -7.54 -17.00
C PRO A 86 -17.68 -6.19 -17.12
N THR A 87 -18.53 -5.84 -16.15
CA THR A 87 -19.23 -4.54 -16.08
C THR A 87 -18.44 -3.48 -15.35
N CYS A 88 -17.30 -3.84 -14.74
CA CYS A 88 -16.50 -2.95 -13.92
C CYS A 88 -15.11 -2.71 -14.54
N ASN A 89 -14.52 -1.56 -14.20
CA ASN A 89 -13.16 -1.20 -14.58
C ASN A 89 -12.19 -1.48 -13.44
N TYR A 90 -10.97 -1.91 -13.81
CA TYR A 90 -9.95 -2.28 -12.86
C TYR A 90 -8.64 -1.55 -13.14
N LEU A 91 -7.90 -1.31 -12.05
CA LEU A 91 -6.55 -0.77 -12.08
C LEU A 91 -5.65 -1.72 -11.30
N MET A 92 -4.59 -2.23 -11.91
CA MET A 92 -3.57 -3.03 -11.21
C MET A 92 -2.32 -2.18 -11.01
N VAL A 93 -1.88 -2.04 -9.76
CA VAL A 93 -0.73 -1.22 -9.37
C VAL A 93 0.33 -2.07 -8.71
N VAL A 94 1.57 -1.90 -9.14
CA VAL A 94 2.66 -2.85 -8.92
C VAL A 94 3.88 -2.13 -8.37
N ASP A 95 4.42 -2.63 -7.27
CA ASP A 95 5.77 -2.36 -6.79
C ASP A 95 6.67 -3.57 -7.05
N VAL A 96 7.89 -3.33 -7.54
CA VAL A 96 8.79 -4.38 -8.03
C VAL A 96 10.06 -4.46 -7.22
N ALA A 97 10.28 -5.60 -6.57
CA ALA A 97 11.54 -5.94 -5.91
C ALA A 97 12.40 -6.90 -6.75
N ARG A 98 13.68 -7.04 -6.37
CA ARG A 98 14.63 -7.91 -7.08
C ARG A 98 14.35 -9.41 -6.95
N GLY A 99 13.57 -9.83 -5.95
CA GLY A 99 13.28 -11.22 -5.66
C GLY A 99 14.35 -11.95 -4.83
N ASP A 100 15.58 -11.42 -4.77
CA ASP A 100 16.72 -11.98 -4.04
C ASP A 100 17.05 -11.23 -2.74
N ALA A 101 16.37 -10.10 -2.50
CA ALA A 101 16.59 -9.20 -1.37
C ALA A 101 15.49 -9.33 -0.29
N ALA A 102 15.52 -8.42 0.68
CA ALA A 102 14.54 -8.37 1.76
C ALA A 102 13.15 -7.99 1.25
N ASP A 103 13.06 -7.07 0.28
CA ASP A 103 11.81 -6.47 -0.19
C ASP A 103 10.96 -7.43 -1.03
N TYR A 104 9.66 -7.14 -1.08
CA TYR A 104 8.68 -7.94 -1.81
C TYR A 104 8.24 -7.27 -3.09
N SER A 105 8.01 -8.06 -4.14
CA SER A 105 7.19 -7.61 -5.26
C SER A 105 5.72 -7.72 -4.87
N THR A 106 4.97 -6.63 -5.07
CA THR A 106 3.58 -6.53 -4.64
C THR A 106 2.69 -5.95 -5.73
N PHE A 107 1.43 -6.34 -5.76
CA PHE A 107 0.42 -5.59 -6.50
C PHE A 107 -0.91 -5.55 -5.78
N HIS A 108 -1.69 -4.51 -6.10
CA HIS A 108 -3.10 -4.39 -5.74
C HIS A 108 -3.96 -4.30 -6.99
N ILE A 109 -5.14 -4.92 -6.95
CA ILE A 109 -6.19 -4.75 -7.96
C ILE A 109 -7.31 -3.92 -7.35
N PHE A 110 -7.49 -2.73 -7.90
CA PHE A 110 -8.56 -1.80 -7.54
C PHE A 110 -9.76 -2.03 -8.45
N LYS A 111 -10.94 -2.14 -7.87
CA LYS A 111 -12.22 -1.99 -8.56
C LYS A 111 -12.58 -0.50 -8.54
N LEU A 112 -12.57 0.15 -9.69
CA LEU A 112 -12.60 1.62 -9.76
C LEU A 112 -13.95 2.21 -9.36
N GLU A 113 -15.05 1.52 -9.61
CA GLU A 113 -16.41 1.97 -9.31
C GLU A 113 -16.67 2.13 -7.81
N THR A 114 -16.06 1.27 -7.00
CA THR A 114 -16.29 1.21 -5.55
C THR A 114 -15.06 1.54 -4.71
N LEU A 115 -13.89 1.68 -5.37
CA LEU A 115 -12.58 1.85 -4.74
C LEU A 115 -12.27 0.76 -3.70
N GLU A 116 -12.59 -0.48 -4.05
CA GLU A 116 -12.28 -1.66 -3.25
C GLU A 116 -11.02 -2.33 -3.77
N ILE A 117 -10.16 -2.78 -2.87
CA ILE A 117 -9.02 -3.64 -3.22
C ILE A 117 -9.54 -5.08 -3.28
N VAL A 118 -9.73 -5.58 -4.50
CA VAL A 118 -10.33 -6.89 -4.76
C VAL A 118 -9.31 -8.01 -4.93
N GLY A 119 -8.05 -7.65 -5.16
CA GLY A 119 -6.93 -8.60 -5.25
C GLY A 119 -5.63 -8.00 -4.72
N GLU A 120 -4.79 -8.83 -4.10
CA GLU A 120 -3.50 -8.44 -3.54
C GLU A 120 -2.48 -9.58 -3.66
N TYR A 121 -1.31 -9.26 -4.15
CA TYR A 121 -0.16 -10.16 -4.18
C TYR A 121 1.01 -9.61 -3.37
N GLN A 122 1.73 -10.51 -2.69
CA GLN A 122 3.00 -10.20 -2.04
C GLN A 122 3.92 -11.42 -2.11
N GLY A 123 5.04 -11.32 -2.79
CA GLY A 123 5.95 -12.45 -2.96
C GLY A 123 7.33 -12.03 -3.46
N LYS A 124 8.17 -13.02 -3.75
CA LYS A 124 9.55 -12.82 -4.23
C LYS A 124 9.80 -13.57 -5.55
N PRO A 125 9.01 -13.33 -6.61
CA PRO A 125 9.25 -13.91 -7.92
C PRO A 125 10.49 -13.28 -8.56
N THR A 126 11.10 -13.99 -9.51
CA THR A 126 12.06 -13.35 -10.42
C THR A 126 11.33 -12.35 -11.33
N PRO A 127 12.00 -11.28 -11.83
CA PRO A 127 11.35 -10.26 -12.64
C PRO A 127 10.61 -10.79 -13.89
N ASP A 128 11.14 -11.82 -14.53
CA ASP A 128 10.52 -12.47 -15.69
C ASP A 128 9.27 -13.27 -15.31
N MET A 129 9.31 -14.03 -14.23
CA MET A 129 8.13 -14.72 -13.69
C MET A 129 7.06 -13.72 -13.26
N TYR A 130 7.48 -12.61 -12.67
CA TYR A 130 6.56 -11.56 -12.22
C TYR A 130 5.88 -10.87 -13.39
N ALA A 131 6.63 -10.49 -14.45
CA ALA A 131 6.07 -9.93 -15.65
C ALA A 131 5.04 -10.85 -16.33
N ASN A 132 5.32 -12.18 -16.37
CA ASN A 132 4.37 -13.15 -16.88
C ASN A 132 3.09 -13.22 -16.03
N MET A 133 3.22 -13.24 -14.70
CA MET A 133 2.08 -13.20 -13.78
C MET A 133 1.24 -11.94 -13.99
N LEU A 134 1.87 -10.77 -14.06
CA LEU A 134 1.17 -9.49 -14.26
C LEU A 134 0.43 -9.47 -15.60
N ASN A 135 1.05 -9.96 -16.68
CA ASN A 135 0.40 -10.07 -17.97
C ASN A 135 -0.83 -11.00 -17.93
N GLN A 136 -0.72 -12.14 -17.26
CA GLN A 136 -1.83 -13.09 -17.14
C GLN A 136 -2.96 -12.49 -16.29
N VAL A 137 -2.67 -12.07 -15.06
CA VAL A 137 -3.66 -11.51 -14.13
C VAL A 137 -4.33 -10.26 -14.71
N GLY A 138 -3.54 -9.35 -15.31
CA GLY A 138 -4.10 -8.14 -15.92
C GLY A 138 -5.08 -8.45 -17.04
N ARG A 139 -4.81 -9.48 -17.86
CA ARG A 139 -5.74 -9.93 -18.91
C ARG A 139 -6.98 -10.62 -18.33
N GLU A 140 -6.84 -11.38 -17.25
CA GLU A 140 -7.97 -11.98 -16.52
C GLU A 140 -8.91 -10.92 -15.94
N TYR A 141 -8.36 -9.74 -15.55
CA TYR A 141 -9.14 -8.56 -15.14
C TYR A 141 -9.47 -7.61 -16.33
N GLY A 142 -9.82 -8.19 -17.48
CA GLY A 142 -10.33 -7.47 -18.65
C GLY A 142 -9.28 -6.64 -19.39
N GLY A 143 -7.97 -6.91 -19.23
CA GLY A 143 -6.91 -6.06 -19.75
C GLY A 143 -6.83 -4.72 -19.03
N CYS A 144 -7.01 -4.74 -17.72
CA CYS A 144 -7.04 -3.56 -16.86
C CYS A 144 -5.81 -2.66 -17.04
N MET A 145 -5.92 -1.38 -16.70
CA MET A 145 -4.75 -0.51 -16.69
C MET A 145 -3.71 -1.04 -15.70
N LEU A 146 -2.48 -1.22 -16.17
CA LEU A 146 -1.36 -1.74 -15.40
C LEU A 146 -0.33 -0.64 -15.15
N VAL A 147 -0.19 -0.26 -13.89
CA VAL A 147 0.78 0.74 -13.42
C VAL A 147 1.91 0.03 -12.69
N VAL A 148 3.09 0.04 -13.26
CA VAL A 148 4.28 -0.55 -12.64
C VAL A 148 5.20 0.55 -12.18
N GLU A 149 5.69 0.49 -10.93
CA GLU A 149 6.76 1.38 -10.49
C GLU A 149 8.03 1.08 -11.29
N ASN A 150 8.56 2.10 -11.97
CA ASN A 150 9.65 1.92 -12.94
C ASN A 150 11.06 2.14 -12.36
N ASN A 151 11.20 2.20 -11.05
CA ASN A 151 12.50 2.31 -10.41
C ASN A 151 13.30 1.01 -10.54
N ASN A 152 14.61 1.12 -10.82
CA ASN A 152 15.55 0.00 -10.87
C ASN A 152 15.03 -1.21 -11.69
N ILE A 153 14.63 -2.27 -11.00
CA ILE A 153 14.17 -3.54 -11.59
C ILE A 153 12.80 -3.42 -12.27
N GLY A 154 12.00 -2.42 -11.91
CA GLY A 154 10.72 -2.17 -12.55
C GLY A 154 10.81 -2.02 -14.07
N TYR A 155 11.90 -1.45 -14.59
CA TYR A 155 12.13 -1.38 -16.02
C TYR A 155 12.24 -2.76 -16.69
N THR A 156 12.88 -3.74 -16.04
CA THR A 156 12.97 -5.11 -16.59
C THR A 156 11.60 -5.77 -16.72
N VAL A 157 10.70 -5.52 -15.77
CA VAL A 157 9.33 -6.00 -15.81
C VAL A 157 8.54 -5.29 -16.91
N LEU A 158 8.70 -3.97 -17.03
CA LEU A 158 8.05 -3.15 -18.05
C LEU A 158 8.46 -3.55 -19.48
N ASP A 159 9.75 -3.76 -19.73
CA ASP A 159 10.26 -4.20 -21.04
C ASP A 159 9.59 -5.52 -21.44
N LYS A 160 9.47 -6.47 -20.54
CA LYS A 160 8.78 -7.74 -20.81
C LYS A 160 7.27 -7.57 -21.06
N LEU A 161 6.61 -6.67 -20.32
CA LEU A 161 5.19 -6.40 -20.55
C LEU A 161 4.95 -5.75 -21.92
N ILE A 162 5.88 -4.92 -22.39
CA ILE A 162 5.89 -4.35 -23.74
C ILE A 162 6.09 -5.47 -24.77
N ASP A 163 7.05 -6.38 -24.55
CA ASP A 163 7.30 -7.53 -25.42
C ASP A 163 6.06 -8.46 -25.51
N TYR A 164 5.32 -8.62 -24.41
CA TYR A 164 4.04 -9.36 -24.38
C TYR A 164 2.88 -8.60 -25.03
N ALA A 165 3.11 -7.38 -25.53
CA ALA A 165 2.09 -6.48 -26.05
C ALA A 165 0.90 -6.35 -25.06
N TYR A 166 1.20 -6.04 -23.80
CA TYR A 166 0.16 -5.80 -22.83
C TYR A 166 -0.71 -4.60 -23.26
N PRO A 167 -2.05 -4.71 -23.31
CA PRO A 167 -2.88 -3.74 -24.04
C PRO A 167 -3.00 -2.38 -23.37
N ASN A 168 -2.90 -2.30 -22.05
CA ASN A 168 -3.22 -1.10 -21.27
C ASN A 168 -2.15 -0.80 -20.21
N LEU A 169 -0.95 -0.46 -20.67
CA LEU A 169 0.17 -0.10 -19.81
C LEU A 169 0.16 1.40 -19.54
N TYR A 170 0.35 1.79 -18.29
CA TYR A 170 0.46 3.19 -17.89
C TYR A 170 1.81 3.79 -18.30
N TYR A 171 1.78 5.04 -18.77
CA TYR A 171 2.95 5.82 -19.11
C TYR A 171 2.93 7.16 -18.36
N SER A 172 4.01 7.49 -17.67
CA SER A 172 4.22 8.81 -17.08
C SER A 172 4.89 9.75 -18.09
N ILE A 173 4.59 11.04 -17.99
CA ILE A 173 5.19 12.05 -18.84
C ILE A 173 6.43 12.62 -18.14
N LYS A 174 7.60 12.58 -18.77
CA LYS A 174 8.76 13.34 -18.33
C LYS A 174 8.51 14.82 -18.59
N SER A 175 8.01 15.57 -17.62
CA SER A 175 7.99 17.03 -17.73
C SER A 175 9.21 17.62 -17.04
N THR A 176 9.82 18.60 -17.68
CA THR A 176 10.84 19.48 -17.07
C THR A 176 10.21 20.45 -16.07
N HIS A 177 8.88 20.57 -16.04
CA HIS A 177 8.09 21.38 -15.11
C HIS A 177 6.97 20.52 -14.50
N GLU A 178 6.86 20.53 -13.21
CA GLU A 178 6.30 19.53 -12.29
C GLU A 178 4.78 19.25 -12.36
N TYR A 179 4.00 19.88 -13.23
CA TYR A 179 2.55 19.64 -13.34
C TYR A 179 2.04 20.02 -14.72
N ILE A 180 1.86 19.06 -15.62
CA ILE A 180 1.06 19.26 -16.83
C ILE A 180 0.01 18.16 -16.90
N GLU A 181 -1.25 18.58 -16.95
CA GLU A 181 -2.39 17.70 -17.19
C GLU A 181 -2.26 16.93 -18.51
N GLN A 182 -2.66 15.66 -18.50
CA GLN A 182 -2.45 14.69 -19.58
C GLN A 182 -3.41 14.90 -20.76
N HIS A 183 -3.43 16.05 -21.41
CA HIS A 183 -4.39 16.29 -22.47
C HIS A 183 -3.82 16.64 -23.85
N GLN A 184 -2.63 16.15 -24.25
CA GLN A 184 -2.21 16.34 -25.64
C GLN A 184 -1.46 15.12 -26.21
N ALA A 185 -1.97 14.62 -27.33
CA ALA A 185 -1.42 13.49 -28.08
C ALA A 185 0.01 13.70 -28.66
N GLU A 186 0.57 14.89 -28.54
CA GLU A 186 1.92 15.25 -29.01
C GLU A 186 3.05 14.84 -28.04
N VAL A 187 2.70 14.36 -26.84
CA VAL A 187 3.68 14.05 -25.78
C VAL A 187 4.19 12.61 -25.85
N ARG A 188 3.77 11.79 -26.79
CA ARG A 188 4.17 10.37 -26.91
C ARG A 188 5.68 10.14 -26.98
N ASN A 189 6.46 11.09 -27.46
CA ASN A 189 7.93 10.99 -27.56
C ASN A 189 8.68 11.23 -26.25
N SER A 190 8.00 11.69 -25.20
CA SER A 190 8.59 11.91 -23.86
C SER A 190 7.94 11.03 -22.77
N ALA A 191 7.02 10.14 -23.15
CA ALA A 191 6.35 9.23 -22.22
C ALA A 191 7.31 8.10 -21.80
N VAL A 192 7.35 7.85 -20.50
CA VAL A 192 8.15 6.78 -19.88
C VAL A 192 7.19 5.72 -19.37
N PRO A 193 7.37 4.43 -19.71
CA PRO A 193 6.51 3.39 -19.22
C PRO A 193 6.58 3.31 -17.68
N GLY A 194 5.42 3.10 -17.06
CA GLY A 194 5.29 2.98 -15.63
C GLY A 194 5.24 4.31 -14.86
N PHE A 195 5.23 4.21 -13.55
CA PHE A 195 5.19 5.32 -12.60
C PHE A 195 6.55 5.51 -11.92
N THR A 196 7.04 6.75 -11.86
CA THR A 196 8.33 7.06 -11.22
C THR A 196 8.12 7.60 -9.81
N THR A 197 8.51 6.82 -8.81
CA THR A 197 8.60 7.29 -7.43
C THR A 197 9.93 8.01 -7.21
N SER A 198 9.87 9.20 -6.68
CA SER A 198 11.03 10.03 -6.34
C SER A 198 10.91 10.58 -4.92
N MET A 199 11.97 11.22 -4.43
CA MET A 199 11.92 11.92 -3.13
C MET A 199 10.86 13.02 -3.09
N LYS A 200 10.46 13.57 -4.25
CA LYS A 200 9.41 14.60 -4.35
C LYS A 200 8.01 13.99 -4.47
N THR A 201 7.84 12.94 -5.27
CA THR A 201 6.53 12.32 -5.51
C THR A 201 6.09 11.40 -4.37
N ARG A 202 7.03 10.73 -3.68
CA ARG A 202 6.70 9.81 -2.58
C ARG A 202 5.84 10.47 -1.47
N PRO A 203 6.16 11.66 -0.93
CA PRO A 203 5.31 12.32 0.04
C PRO A 203 3.91 12.67 -0.51
N LEU A 204 3.81 13.02 -1.78
CA LEU A 204 2.53 13.41 -2.42
C LEU A 204 1.59 12.21 -2.57
N ILE A 205 2.10 11.08 -3.08
CA ILE A 205 1.28 9.86 -3.23
C ILE A 205 0.85 9.30 -1.88
N VAL A 206 1.72 9.40 -0.86
CA VAL A 206 1.40 8.98 0.50
C VAL A 206 0.35 9.89 1.14
N ALA A 207 0.44 11.21 0.94
CA ALA A 207 -0.59 12.15 1.39
C ALA A 207 -1.95 11.86 0.71
N LYS A 208 -1.94 11.42 -0.57
CA LYS A 208 -3.15 11.02 -1.27
C LYS A 208 -3.77 9.75 -0.69
N LEU A 209 -2.95 8.75 -0.36
CA LEU A 209 -3.42 7.55 0.35
C LEU A 209 -4.04 7.90 1.71
N GLU A 210 -3.38 8.76 2.48
CA GLU A 210 -3.87 9.22 3.79
C GLU A 210 -5.22 9.94 3.64
N GLU A 211 -5.36 10.82 2.64
CA GLU A 211 -6.63 11.49 2.30
C GLU A 211 -7.76 10.50 2.02
N PHE A 212 -7.49 9.46 1.22
CA PHE A 212 -8.48 8.42 0.89
C PHE A 212 -8.92 7.62 2.11
N ILE A 213 -7.99 7.29 2.99
CA ILE A 213 -8.28 6.56 4.22
C ILE A 213 -9.05 7.44 5.19
N ARG A 214 -8.61 8.67 5.43
CA ARG A 214 -9.27 9.63 6.33
C ARG A 214 -10.70 9.93 5.92
N ASN A 215 -10.95 10.06 4.62
CA ASN A 215 -12.28 10.29 4.08
C ASN A 215 -13.09 9.00 3.84
N LYS A 216 -12.54 7.83 4.24
CA LYS A 216 -13.19 6.51 4.10
C LYS A 216 -13.62 6.18 2.67
N LEU A 217 -12.82 6.63 1.69
CA LEU A 217 -13.11 6.47 0.26
C LEU A 217 -12.66 5.12 -0.29
N ILE A 218 -11.67 4.46 0.34
CA ILE A 218 -11.09 3.21 -0.12
C ILE A 218 -11.40 2.08 0.86
N LYS A 219 -11.69 0.89 0.35
CA LYS A 219 -11.88 -0.31 1.16
C LYS A 219 -10.69 -1.27 1.00
N ILE A 220 -10.07 -1.61 2.13
CA ILE A 220 -8.87 -2.44 2.19
C ILE A 220 -9.15 -3.64 3.08
N TYR A 221 -9.18 -4.84 2.50
CA TYR A 221 -9.53 -6.07 3.20
C TYR A 221 -8.34 -6.86 3.74
N SER A 222 -7.14 -6.52 3.25
CA SER A 222 -5.93 -7.27 3.56
C SER A 222 -5.34 -6.93 4.92
N SER A 223 -5.19 -7.95 5.75
CA SER A 223 -4.43 -7.82 6.99
C SER A 223 -2.94 -7.54 6.75
N ARG A 224 -2.35 -7.99 5.62
CA ARG A 224 -0.95 -7.73 5.29
C ARG A 224 -0.70 -6.24 5.06
N THR A 225 -1.50 -5.60 4.18
CA THR A 225 -1.42 -4.17 3.91
C THR A 225 -1.63 -3.34 5.17
N ILE A 226 -2.63 -3.68 6.00
CA ILE A 226 -2.89 -2.96 7.25
C ILE A 226 -1.73 -3.13 8.24
N ASN A 227 -1.09 -4.30 8.29
CA ASN A 227 0.08 -4.50 9.15
C ASN A 227 1.30 -3.67 8.70
N GLU A 228 1.53 -3.50 7.39
CA GLU A 228 2.55 -2.56 6.90
C GLU A 228 2.21 -1.11 7.28
N MET A 229 0.95 -0.68 7.15
CA MET A 229 0.51 0.66 7.54
C MET A 229 0.76 0.98 9.02
N LYS A 230 0.64 0.00 9.92
CA LYS A 230 0.92 0.19 11.37
C LYS A 230 2.36 0.60 11.64
N THR A 231 3.29 0.19 10.78
CA THR A 231 4.72 0.45 10.90
C THR A 231 5.25 1.49 9.91
N PHE A 232 4.34 2.11 9.16
CA PHE A 232 4.66 3.14 8.18
C PHE A 232 4.60 4.53 8.82
N ILE A 233 5.75 5.21 8.88
CA ILE A 233 5.95 6.41 9.70
C ILE A 233 6.55 7.57 8.89
N TRP A 234 6.31 8.78 9.37
CA TRP A 234 7.08 9.96 8.98
C TRP A 234 8.39 10.00 9.77
N LYS A 235 9.53 9.94 9.07
CA LYS A 235 10.85 10.09 9.68
C LYS A 235 11.64 11.13 8.91
N ASN A 236 12.04 12.19 9.60
CA ASN A 236 12.77 13.33 8.99
C ASN A 236 12.05 13.90 7.75
N GLY A 237 10.73 14.01 7.80
CA GLY A 237 9.90 14.51 6.69
C GLY A 237 9.72 13.53 5.53
N LYS A 238 10.13 12.27 5.67
CA LYS A 238 9.99 11.22 4.65
C LYS A 238 9.08 10.09 5.17
N PRO A 239 8.07 9.65 4.41
CA PRO A 239 7.27 8.50 4.76
C PRO A 239 8.04 7.22 4.40
N GLN A 240 8.18 6.31 5.36
CA GLN A 240 8.91 5.06 5.22
C GLN A 240 8.49 4.02 6.26
N ALA A 241 8.77 2.76 6.00
CA ALA A 241 8.64 1.72 7.01
C ALA A 241 9.62 1.93 8.17
N MET A 242 9.24 1.51 9.38
CA MET A 242 10.16 1.39 10.51
C MET A 242 11.29 0.40 10.17
N LYS A 243 12.42 0.52 10.87
CA LYS A 243 13.56 -0.39 10.64
C LYS A 243 13.12 -1.86 10.78
N SER A 244 13.52 -2.69 9.82
CA SER A 244 13.18 -4.12 9.71
C SER A 244 11.72 -4.43 9.36
N TYR A 245 10.96 -3.43 8.92
CA TYR A 245 9.61 -3.58 8.35
C TYR A 245 9.62 -3.22 6.87
N HIS A 246 8.51 -3.52 6.19
CA HIS A 246 8.33 -3.31 4.75
C HIS A 246 7.23 -2.27 4.51
N ASP A 247 7.27 -1.62 3.36
CA ASP A 247 6.24 -0.69 2.89
C ASP A 247 5.82 -0.93 1.42
N ASP A 248 6.17 -2.09 0.88
CA ASP A 248 5.95 -2.43 -0.53
C ASP A 248 4.45 -2.42 -0.90
N LEU A 249 3.58 -3.02 -0.06
CA LEU A 249 2.12 -2.99 -0.24
C LEU A 249 1.57 -1.58 -0.06
N VAL A 250 2.06 -0.84 0.92
CA VAL A 250 1.62 0.55 1.16
C VAL A 250 1.99 1.44 -0.01
N MET A 251 3.17 1.26 -0.59
CA MET A 251 3.63 2.06 -1.73
C MET A 251 2.86 1.76 -3.00
N ALA A 252 2.64 0.48 -3.34
CA ALA A 252 1.78 0.11 -4.46
C ALA A 252 0.37 0.69 -4.31
N LEU A 253 -0.20 0.63 -3.09
CA LEU A 253 -1.52 1.21 -2.81
C LEU A 253 -1.52 2.74 -2.97
N ALA A 254 -0.48 3.43 -2.49
CA ALA A 254 -0.36 4.89 -2.59
C ALA A 254 -0.27 5.36 -4.05
N ILE A 255 0.50 4.65 -4.88
CA ILE A 255 0.55 4.91 -6.32
C ILE A 255 -0.83 4.73 -6.95
N GLY A 256 -1.58 3.69 -6.56
CA GLY A 256 -2.93 3.43 -7.06
C GLY A 256 -3.92 4.55 -6.73
N CYS A 257 -3.90 5.04 -5.50
CA CYS A 257 -4.71 6.19 -5.10
C CYS A 257 -4.38 7.46 -5.91
N TRP A 258 -3.12 7.64 -6.27
CA TRP A 258 -2.68 8.79 -7.07
C TRP A 258 -3.12 8.72 -8.52
N VAL A 259 -2.99 7.55 -9.17
CA VAL A 259 -3.25 7.42 -10.62
C VAL A 259 -4.70 7.06 -10.97
N ARG A 260 -5.54 6.78 -9.98
CA ARG A 260 -6.93 6.33 -10.22
C ARG A 260 -7.74 7.27 -11.11
N ASP A 261 -7.52 8.57 -10.96
CA ASP A 261 -8.29 9.57 -11.72
C ASP A 261 -7.95 9.49 -13.21
N THR A 262 -6.70 9.16 -13.54
CA THR A 262 -6.28 8.88 -14.93
C THR A 262 -6.93 7.62 -15.47
N ALA A 263 -7.05 6.56 -14.66
CA ALA A 263 -7.66 5.30 -15.08
C ALA A 263 -9.17 5.42 -15.34
N LEU A 264 -9.86 6.35 -14.69
CA LEU A 264 -11.29 6.61 -14.92
C LEU A 264 -11.57 7.44 -16.18
N GLN A 265 -10.55 8.10 -16.74
CA GLN A 265 -10.69 8.94 -17.95
C GLN A 265 -10.47 8.15 -19.25
N VAL A 266 -10.10 6.87 -19.17
CA VAL A 266 -9.87 5.95 -20.28
C VAL A 266 -11.04 5.00 -20.43
#